data_c277ae76ef206530f8103d5c5380bf98
#
_entry.id   c277ae76ef206530f8103d5c5380bf98
#
_cell.length_a   1.000
_cell.length_b   1.000
_cell.length_c   1.000
_cell.angle_alpha   90.00
_cell.angle_beta   90.00
_cell.angle_gamma   90.00
#
_symmetry.space_group_name_H-M   'P 1'
#
loop_
_entity.id
_entity.type
_entity.pdbx_description
1 polymer ?
#
loop_
_entity_poly.entity_id
_entity_poly.type
_entity_poly.pdbx_seq_one_letter_code
_entity_poly.pdbx_strand_id
1 'polypeptide(L)'
;MTIRYHEGDLPNLKHYDVDSVAIDTETLGLNPHRDRLCVVQISPGDGSADVIRIAPGQKKAPNLVRILKDRKITKIFHFGRFDIAVLNNAFNTDTGPVFCTKIASRLTRTYTDRHGLKDICAELLDVTLSKQQQSSDWAAEKLSPAQLEYAASDVLYLHR
;
A
#
# COMPACT_ATOMS: atom_id res chain seq x y z
N MET A 1 4.19 13.02 -10.77
CA MET A 1 3.41 12.15 -9.87
C MET A 1 1.93 12.31 -10.23
N THR A 2 1.22 11.23 -10.51
CA THR A 2 -0.21 11.22 -10.80
C THR A 2 -0.93 10.40 -9.73
N ILE A 3 -1.87 11.02 -9.00
CA ILE A 3 -2.69 10.34 -7.98
C ILE A 3 -4.11 10.24 -8.51
N ARG A 4 -4.67 9.03 -8.51
CA ARG A 4 -6.07 8.75 -8.85
C ARG A 4 -6.80 8.28 -7.60
N TYR A 5 -7.89 8.95 -7.25
CA TYR A 5 -8.73 8.59 -6.10
C TYR A 5 -9.95 7.79 -6.54
N HIS A 6 -10.30 6.77 -5.77
CA HIS A 6 -11.43 5.88 -6.05
C HIS A 6 -12.19 5.54 -4.76
N GLU A 7 -13.50 5.36 -4.90
CA GLU A 7 -14.36 4.85 -3.84
C GLU A 7 -14.61 3.36 -4.05
N GLY A 8 -14.29 2.55 -3.04
CA GLY A 8 -14.64 1.14 -2.95
C GLY A 8 -13.76 0.16 -3.72
N ASP A 9 -13.37 0.46 -4.95
CA ASP A 9 -12.55 -0.42 -5.80
C ASP A 9 -11.86 0.36 -6.92
N LEU A 10 -10.94 -0.28 -7.61
CA LEU A 10 -10.41 0.21 -8.88
C LEU A 10 -11.51 0.18 -9.96
N PRO A 11 -11.65 1.21 -10.80
CA PRO A 11 -12.68 1.23 -11.85
C PRO A 11 -12.43 0.19 -12.94
N ASN A 12 -11.17 -0.17 -13.20
CA ASN A 12 -10.72 -1.16 -14.16
C ASN A 12 -9.25 -1.52 -13.91
N LEU A 13 -8.69 -2.44 -14.69
CA LEU A 13 -7.32 -2.95 -14.55
C LEU A 13 -6.36 -2.47 -15.66
N LYS A 14 -6.73 -1.45 -16.45
CA LYS A 14 -5.95 -1.02 -17.62
C LYS A 14 -4.49 -0.59 -17.34
N HIS A 15 -4.20 -0.18 -16.11
CA HIS A 15 -2.85 0.23 -15.67
C HIS A 15 -2.06 -0.90 -15.04
N TYR A 16 -2.65 -2.10 -14.91
CA TYR A 16 -2.12 -3.20 -14.10
C TYR A 16 -1.75 -4.44 -14.92
N ASP A 17 -1.50 -4.28 -16.21
CA ASP A 17 -0.84 -5.28 -17.05
C ASP A 17 0.69 -5.16 -16.89
N VAL A 18 1.16 -5.55 -15.70
CA VAL A 18 2.53 -5.36 -15.23
C VAL A 18 3.00 -6.59 -14.43
N ASP A 19 4.31 -6.78 -14.31
CA ASP A 19 4.90 -7.90 -13.56
C ASP A 19 4.88 -7.70 -12.04
N SER A 20 4.73 -6.46 -11.58
CA SER A 20 4.69 -6.13 -10.16
C SER A 20 3.87 -4.88 -9.85
N VAL A 21 3.34 -4.83 -8.64
CA VAL A 21 2.61 -3.68 -8.09
C VAL A 21 3.10 -3.41 -6.67
N ALA A 22 3.26 -2.15 -6.31
CA ALA A 22 3.47 -1.73 -4.93
C ALA A 22 2.13 -1.53 -4.23
N ILE A 23 2.00 -2.00 -2.99
CA ILE A 23 0.76 -1.90 -2.21
C ILE A 23 1.09 -1.48 -0.78
N ASP A 24 0.22 -0.63 -0.22
CA ASP A 24 0.20 -0.26 1.19
C ASP A 24 -1.24 -0.09 1.67
N THR A 25 -1.45 -0.06 2.98
CA THR A 25 -2.79 0.06 3.58
C THR A 25 -2.81 1.04 4.74
N GLU A 26 -3.94 1.74 4.90
CA GLU A 26 -4.23 2.56 6.08
C GLU A 26 -5.45 2.01 6.81
N THR A 27 -5.36 1.97 8.13
CA THR A 27 -6.35 1.36 9.02
C THR A 27 -6.68 2.27 10.19
N LEU A 28 -7.74 1.94 10.93
CA LEU A 28 -8.09 2.64 12.18
C LEU A 28 -7.09 2.39 13.33
N GLY A 29 -6.23 1.37 13.21
CA GLY A 29 -5.23 1.01 14.22
C GLY A 29 -4.47 -0.24 13.83
N LEU A 30 -3.74 -0.84 14.76
CA LEU A 30 -2.77 -1.89 14.47
C LEU A 30 -3.28 -3.32 14.69
N ASN A 31 -4.54 -3.50 15.10
CA ASN A 31 -5.13 -4.82 15.28
C ASN A 31 -6.01 -5.19 14.06
N PRO A 32 -5.58 -6.09 13.16
CA PRO A 32 -6.32 -6.42 11.94
C PRO A 32 -7.73 -7.00 12.18
N HIS A 33 -7.98 -7.55 13.37
CA HIS A 33 -9.29 -8.12 13.73
C HIS A 33 -10.29 -7.10 14.26
N ARG A 34 -9.78 -6.00 14.85
CA ARG A 34 -10.59 -4.94 15.43
C ARG A 34 -10.65 -3.68 14.55
N ASP A 35 -9.49 -3.31 14.00
CA ASP A 35 -9.29 -2.03 13.35
C ASP A 35 -9.45 -2.19 11.85
N ARG A 36 -10.55 -1.65 11.30
CA ARG A 36 -10.90 -1.87 9.89
C ARG A 36 -9.90 -1.26 8.92
N LEU A 37 -9.81 -1.84 7.75
CA LEU A 37 -9.19 -1.25 6.57
C LEU A 37 -9.95 0.00 6.13
N CYS A 38 -9.24 1.09 5.89
CA CYS A 38 -9.80 2.39 5.47
C CYS A 38 -9.37 2.78 4.07
N VAL A 39 -8.10 2.55 3.72
CA VAL A 39 -7.52 2.93 2.43
C VAL A 39 -6.58 1.82 1.94
N VAL A 40 -6.58 1.59 0.64
CA VAL A 40 -5.56 0.78 -0.05
C VAL A 40 -4.89 1.66 -1.10
N GLN A 41 -3.58 1.74 -1.04
CA GLN A 41 -2.76 2.40 -2.05
C GLN A 41 -2.14 1.34 -2.96
N ILE A 42 -2.15 1.58 -4.27
CA ILE A 42 -1.53 0.68 -5.24
C ILE A 42 -0.86 1.48 -6.36
N SER A 43 0.34 1.07 -6.76
CA SER A 43 1.10 1.67 -7.87
C SER A 43 1.60 0.59 -8.83
N PRO A 44 1.49 0.81 -10.16
CA PRO A 44 2.08 -0.08 -11.15
C PRO A 44 3.58 0.19 -11.41
N GLY A 45 4.20 1.17 -10.72
CA GLY A 45 5.62 1.51 -10.87
C GLY A 45 5.93 2.56 -11.96
N ASP A 46 4.94 3.17 -12.55
CA ASP A 46 5.06 4.18 -13.64
C ASP A 46 5.09 5.64 -13.13
N GLY A 47 5.23 5.84 -11.81
CA GLY A 47 5.14 7.17 -11.18
C GLY A 47 3.70 7.62 -10.88
N SER A 48 2.73 6.73 -11.05
CA SER A 48 1.34 6.96 -10.64
C SER A 48 0.94 6.07 -9.46
N ALA A 49 -0.09 6.49 -8.72
CA ALA A 49 -0.71 5.71 -7.65
C ALA A 49 -2.23 5.86 -7.68
N ASP A 50 -2.92 4.75 -7.41
CA ASP A 50 -4.35 4.72 -7.13
C ASP A 50 -4.55 4.62 -5.62
N VAL A 51 -5.38 5.50 -5.06
CA VAL A 51 -5.76 5.54 -3.65
C VAL A 51 -7.24 5.17 -3.56
N ILE A 52 -7.52 4.02 -2.95
CA ILE A 52 -8.86 3.43 -2.90
C ILE A 52 -9.39 3.55 -1.47
N ARG A 53 -10.43 4.34 -1.27
CA ARG A 53 -11.12 4.43 0.02
C ARG A 53 -12.07 3.26 0.20
N ILE A 54 -11.96 2.56 1.33
CA ILE A 54 -12.81 1.42 1.67
C ILE A 54 -13.87 1.86 2.67
N ALA A 55 -15.14 1.73 2.29
CA ALA A 55 -16.26 2.12 3.14
C ALA A 55 -16.40 1.21 4.37
N PRO A 56 -16.95 1.72 5.49
CA PRO A 56 -17.31 0.88 6.63
C PRO A 56 -18.21 -0.29 6.21
N GLY A 57 -17.86 -1.51 6.63
CA GLY A 57 -18.63 -2.71 6.31
C GLY A 57 -18.47 -3.26 4.88
N GLN A 58 -17.69 -2.61 4.03
CA GLN A 58 -17.41 -3.10 2.68
C GLN A 58 -16.64 -4.42 2.73
N LYS A 59 -17.14 -5.43 1.99
CA LYS A 59 -16.54 -6.78 1.91
C LYS A 59 -16.07 -7.18 0.53
N LYS A 60 -16.30 -6.36 -0.49
CA LYS A 60 -15.98 -6.67 -1.88
C LYS A 60 -15.22 -5.54 -2.54
N ALA A 61 -14.14 -5.88 -3.24
CA ALA A 61 -13.39 -5.02 -4.15
C ALA A 61 -12.85 -5.92 -5.28
N PRO A 62 -13.69 -6.32 -6.25
CA PRO A 62 -13.37 -7.39 -7.19
C PRO A 62 -12.15 -7.11 -8.07
N ASN A 63 -11.95 -5.88 -8.53
CA ASN A 63 -10.79 -5.52 -9.33
C ASN A 63 -9.50 -5.54 -8.51
N LEU A 64 -9.51 -4.96 -7.31
CA LEU A 64 -8.37 -5.02 -6.39
C LEU A 64 -8.04 -6.49 -6.03
N VAL A 65 -9.03 -7.28 -5.63
CA VAL A 65 -8.86 -8.70 -5.27
C VAL A 65 -8.29 -9.50 -6.44
N ARG A 66 -8.69 -9.21 -7.67
CA ARG A 66 -8.13 -9.86 -8.86
C ARG A 66 -6.62 -9.65 -8.96
N ILE A 67 -6.13 -8.43 -8.72
CA ILE A 67 -4.68 -8.14 -8.68
C ILE A 67 -4.02 -8.89 -7.54
N LEU A 68 -4.59 -8.86 -6.33
CA LEU A 68 -4.01 -9.50 -5.14
C LEU A 68 -3.81 -11.02 -5.34
N LYS A 69 -4.73 -11.67 -6.03
CA LYS A 69 -4.70 -13.12 -6.31
C LYS A 69 -3.90 -13.50 -7.54
N ASP A 70 -3.60 -12.58 -8.43
CA ASP A 70 -2.90 -12.89 -9.69
C ASP A 70 -1.47 -13.35 -9.41
N ARG A 71 -1.18 -14.62 -9.70
CA ARG A 71 0.14 -15.23 -9.48
C ARG A 71 1.23 -14.75 -10.41
N LYS A 72 0.88 -14.05 -11.49
CA LYS A 72 1.83 -13.43 -12.43
C LYS A 72 2.35 -12.08 -11.94
N ILE A 73 1.60 -11.41 -11.06
CA ILE A 73 1.95 -10.09 -10.55
C ILE A 73 2.56 -10.21 -9.17
N THR A 74 3.79 -9.79 -8.98
CA THR A 74 4.42 -9.71 -7.64
C THR A 74 3.89 -8.49 -6.88
N LYS A 75 3.42 -8.68 -5.64
CA LYS A 75 2.99 -7.60 -4.75
C LYS A 75 4.15 -7.17 -3.88
N ILE A 76 4.57 -5.93 -4.03
CA ILE A 76 5.67 -5.32 -3.27
C ILE A 76 5.08 -4.54 -2.11
N PHE A 77 5.51 -4.86 -0.91
CA PHE A 77 5.11 -4.19 0.33
C PHE A 77 6.33 -3.71 1.12
N HIS A 78 6.12 -2.73 1.97
CA HIS A 78 7.04 -2.43 3.06
C HIS A 78 6.44 -2.88 4.39
N PHE A 79 6.96 -3.97 4.98
CA PHE A 79 6.37 -4.66 6.13
C PHE A 79 5.02 -5.35 5.81
N GLY A 80 4.96 -6.03 4.68
CA GLY A 80 3.74 -6.61 4.11
C GLY A 80 2.98 -7.60 4.98
N ARG A 81 3.59 -8.15 6.04
CA ARG A 81 2.88 -9.00 7.01
C ARG A 81 1.61 -8.35 7.55
N PHE A 82 1.66 -7.06 7.87
CA PHE A 82 0.51 -6.32 8.38
C PHE A 82 -0.55 -6.14 7.30
N ASP A 83 -0.15 -5.64 6.14
CA ASP A 83 -1.07 -5.35 5.02
C ASP A 83 -1.78 -6.61 4.51
N ILE A 84 -1.06 -7.71 4.38
CA ILE A 84 -1.63 -8.99 3.95
C ILE A 84 -2.69 -9.47 4.94
N ALA A 85 -2.44 -9.36 6.24
CA ALA A 85 -3.42 -9.72 7.27
C ALA A 85 -4.67 -8.83 7.21
N VAL A 86 -4.50 -7.54 7.03
CA VAL A 86 -5.59 -6.56 6.89
C VAL A 86 -6.42 -6.82 5.64
N LEU A 87 -5.78 -7.05 4.49
CA LEU A 87 -6.45 -7.35 3.21
C LEU A 87 -7.19 -8.70 3.26
N ASN A 88 -6.59 -9.72 3.87
CA ASN A 88 -7.25 -11.00 4.08
C ASN A 88 -8.50 -10.85 4.97
N ASN A 89 -8.39 -10.14 6.08
CA ASN A 89 -9.52 -9.91 6.99
C ASN A 89 -10.65 -9.09 6.33
N ALA A 90 -10.31 -8.10 5.51
CA ALA A 90 -11.30 -7.25 4.84
C ALA A 90 -12.04 -7.97 3.70
N PHE A 91 -11.31 -8.70 2.85
CA PHE A 91 -11.83 -9.24 1.59
C PHE A 91 -11.82 -10.76 1.48
N ASN A 92 -11.38 -11.47 2.53
CA ASN A 92 -11.22 -12.93 2.52
C ASN A 92 -10.40 -13.40 1.30
N THR A 93 -9.23 -12.79 1.10
CA THR A 93 -8.39 -13.03 -0.08
C THR A 93 -6.98 -13.41 0.31
N ASP A 94 -6.41 -14.37 -0.41
CA ASP A 94 -4.97 -14.61 -0.39
C ASP A 94 -4.25 -13.57 -1.27
N THR A 95 -3.08 -13.15 -0.82
CA THR A 95 -2.23 -12.22 -1.53
C THR A 95 -0.90 -12.89 -1.88
N GLY A 96 -0.53 -12.95 -3.15
CA GLY A 96 0.75 -13.51 -3.56
C GLY A 96 0.91 -13.65 -5.07
N PRO A 97 2.18 -13.76 -5.55
CA PRO A 97 3.45 -13.74 -4.79
C PRO A 97 3.76 -12.38 -4.16
N VAL A 98 4.57 -12.38 -3.10
CA VAL A 98 4.88 -11.19 -2.29
C VAL A 98 6.38 -10.96 -2.20
N PHE A 99 6.79 -9.69 -2.34
CA PHE A 99 8.14 -9.21 -1.99
C PHE A 99 8.03 -8.14 -0.90
N CYS A 100 8.82 -8.25 0.16
CA CYS A 100 8.82 -7.30 1.26
C CYS A 100 10.14 -6.53 1.34
N THR A 101 10.12 -5.23 1.04
CA THR A 101 11.31 -4.37 1.04
C THR A 101 11.93 -4.22 2.44
N LYS A 102 11.15 -4.30 3.52
CA LYS A 102 11.68 -4.27 4.89
C LYS A 102 12.49 -5.53 5.22
N ILE A 103 12.02 -6.71 4.79
CA ILE A 103 12.77 -7.96 4.96
C ILE A 103 14.03 -7.93 4.09
N ALA A 104 13.92 -7.50 2.83
CA ALA A 104 15.07 -7.35 1.95
C ALA A 104 16.13 -6.42 2.57
N SER A 105 15.69 -5.26 3.10
CA SER A 105 16.58 -4.33 3.80
C SER A 105 17.29 -4.98 5.01
N ARG A 106 16.57 -5.75 5.83
CA ARG A 106 17.17 -6.44 6.97
C ARG A 106 18.21 -7.48 6.58
N LEU A 107 17.99 -8.15 5.46
CA LEU A 107 18.93 -9.18 4.95
C LEU A 107 20.18 -8.57 4.29
N THR A 108 20.07 -7.39 3.69
CA THR A 108 21.15 -6.79 2.89
C THR A 108 21.85 -5.62 3.59
N ARG A 109 21.14 -4.84 4.40
CA ARG A 109 21.66 -3.68 5.12
C ARG A 109 21.96 -4.03 6.59
N THR A 110 22.85 -4.98 6.80
CA THR A 110 23.19 -5.53 8.14
C THR A 110 23.99 -4.57 9.02
N TYR A 111 24.42 -3.45 8.48
CA TYR A 111 25.20 -2.40 9.15
C TYR A 111 24.34 -1.39 9.93
N THR A 112 23.00 -1.50 9.90
CA THR A 112 22.08 -0.55 10.51
C THR A 112 20.81 -1.24 11.02
N ASP A 113 20.15 -0.65 12.01
CA ASP A 113 18.81 -1.03 12.50
C ASP A 113 17.69 -0.21 11.86
N ARG A 114 18.01 0.73 10.95
CA ARG A 114 17.08 1.67 10.30
C ARG A 114 16.49 1.06 9.03
N HIS A 115 15.43 0.28 9.18
CA HIS A 115 14.74 -0.43 8.10
C HIS A 115 13.33 0.12 7.82
N GLY A 116 12.99 1.31 8.32
CA GLY A 116 11.76 2.00 7.98
C GLY A 116 11.78 2.52 6.54
N LEU A 117 10.62 2.66 5.89
CA LEU A 117 10.54 3.13 4.51
C LEU A 117 11.20 4.49 4.33
N LYS A 118 10.97 5.43 5.26
CA LYS A 118 11.62 6.74 5.26
C LYS A 118 13.15 6.64 5.26
N ASP A 119 13.71 5.77 6.11
CA ASP A 119 15.16 5.62 6.22
C ASP A 119 15.75 5.01 4.95
N ILE A 120 15.07 4.01 4.38
CA ILE A 120 15.52 3.35 3.14
C ILE A 120 15.46 4.31 1.95
N CYS A 121 14.36 5.05 1.80
CA CYS A 121 14.21 6.03 0.73
C CYS A 121 15.24 7.17 0.84
N ALA A 122 15.53 7.63 2.06
CA ALA A 122 16.55 8.66 2.27
C ALA A 122 17.96 8.17 1.90
N GLU A 123 18.30 6.94 2.30
CA GLU A 123 19.65 6.39 2.08
C GLU A 123 19.88 5.94 0.64
N LEU A 124 18.91 5.22 0.05
CA LEU A 124 19.12 4.57 -1.25
C LEU A 124 18.65 5.44 -2.44
N LEU A 125 17.70 6.35 -2.23
CA LEU A 125 17.06 7.11 -3.29
C LEU A 125 17.25 8.62 -3.16
N ASP A 126 17.85 9.09 -2.05
CA ASP A 126 17.93 10.52 -1.69
C ASP A 126 16.55 11.20 -1.65
N VAL A 127 15.54 10.45 -1.19
CA VAL A 127 14.15 10.91 -1.08
C VAL A 127 13.75 11.05 0.38
N THR A 128 13.26 12.22 0.76
CA THR A 128 12.74 12.47 2.11
C THR A 128 11.22 12.28 2.12
N LEU A 129 10.73 11.25 2.85
CA LEU A 129 9.30 11.01 3.06
C LEU A 129 8.80 11.72 4.32
N SER A 130 7.62 12.35 4.23
CA SER A 130 6.92 12.91 5.39
C SER A 130 6.23 11.82 6.20
N LYS A 131 6.13 11.98 7.51
CA LYS A 131 5.29 11.15 8.41
C LYS A 131 4.09 11.90 8.98
N GLN A 132 3.82 13.11 8.51
CA GLN A 132 2.83 14.01 9.12
C GLN A 132 1.40 13.46 9.12
N GLN A 133 1.04 12.66 8.11
CA GLN A 133 -0.30 12.09 7.99
C GLN A 133 -0.43 10.66 8.52
N GLN A 134 0.64 10.05 9.01
CA GLN A 134 0.65 8.65 9.47
C GLN A 134 -0.43 8.35 10.53
N SER A 135 -0.70 9.29 11.43
CA SER A 135 -1.69 9.17 12.51
C SER A 135 -2.96 9.98 12.24
N SER A 136 -3.24 10.36 10.99
CA SER A 136 -4.44 11.11 10.63
C SER A 136 -5.69 10.23 10.63
N ASP A 137 -6.88 10.84 10.55
CA ASP A 137 -8.15 10.11 10.49
C ASP A 137 -8.36 9.52 9.08
N TRP A 138 -7.92 8.29 8.89
CA TRP A 138 -8.09 7.54 7.65
C TRP A 138 -9.53 7.05 7.42
N ALA A 139 -10.39 7.10 8.46
CA ALA A 139 -11.80 6.75 8.37
C ALA A 139 -12.69 7.91 7.90
N ALA A 140 -12.15 9.12 7.75
CA ALA A 140 -12.88 10.28 7.28
C ALA A 140 -13.68 9.99 5.99
N GLU A 141 -14.86 10.59 5.87
CA GLU A 141 -15.69 10.45 4.66
C GLU A 141 -14.98 10.98 3.42
N LYS A 142 -14.14 11.99 3.59
CA LYS A 142 -13.37 12.60 2.52
C LYS A 142 -11.92 12.77 2.96
N LEU A 143 -11.00 12.18 2.21
CA LEU A 143 -9.56 12.34 2.44
C LEU A 143 -9.10 13.72 1.94
N SER A 144 -8.24 14.36 2.71
CA SER A 144 -7.63 15.63 2.32
C SER A 144 -6.57 15.42 1.21
N PRO A 145 -6.23 16.46 0.43
CA PRO A 145 -5.12 16.38 -0.52
C PRO A 145 -3.81 15.93 0.13
N ALA A 146 -3.52 16.38 1.35
CA ALA A 146 -2.31 15.98 2.09
C ALA A 146 -2.33 14.49 2.46
N GLN A 147 -3.49 13.92 2.81
CA GLN A 147 -3.64 12.48 3.03
C GLN A 147 -3.44 11.68 1.75
N LEU A 148 -4.01 12.12 0.62
CA LEU A 148 -3.84 11.45 -0.67
C LEU A 148 -2.37 11.46 -1.12
N GLU A 149 -1.67 12.56 -0.93
CA GLU A 149 -0.26 12.71 -1.25
C GLU A 149 0.63 11.81 -0.37
N TYR A 150 0.34 11.76 0.94
CA TYR A 150 1.00 10.88 1.88
C TYR A 150 0.80 9.41 1.48
N ALA A 151 -0.46 8.98 1.33
CA ALA A 151 -0.81 7.60 0.97
C ALA A 151 -0.16 7.15 -0.35
N ALA A 152 -0.15 8.02 -1.36
CA ALA A 152 0.54 7.74 -2.63
C ALA A 152 2.05 7.60 -2.45
N SER A 153 2.68 8.40 -1.58
CA SER A 153 4.13 8.37 -1.38
C SER A 153 4.63 7.04 -0.82
N ASP A 154 3.81 6.31 -0.06
CA ASP A 154 4.18 5.03 0.54
C ASP A 154 4.29 3.88 -0.49
N VAL A 155 3.75 4.05 -1.71
CA VAL A 155 3.84 3.05 -2.79
C VAL A 155 4.69 3.48 -3.99
N LEU A 156 4.95 4.77 -4.18
CA LEU A 156 5.62 5.29 -5.37
C LEU A 156 7.11 4.90 -5.49
N TYR A 157 7.74 4.53 -4.39
CA TYR A 157 9.18 4.27 -4.34
C TYR A 157 9.54 2.79 -4.18
N LEU A 158 8.58 1.90 -3.94
CA LEU A 158 8.85 0.50 -3.65
C LEU A 158 9.43 -0.30 -4.83
N HIS A 159 9.23 0.15 -6.07
CA HIS A 159 9.80 -0.46 -7.26
C HIS A 159 11.28 -0.08 -7.52
N ARG A 160 11.78 0.91 -6.84
CA ARG A 160 13.12 1.50 -7.03
C ARG A 160 14.11 0.92 -6.05
#